data_f6659f4802afcab581ce39566e989b84
#
_entry.id   f6659f4802afcab581ce39566e989b84
#
_cell.length_a   1.000
_cell.length_b   1.000
_cell.length_c   1.000
_cell.angle_alpha   90.00
_cell.angle_beta   90.00
_cell.angle_gamma   90.00
#
_symmetry.space_group_name_H-M   'P 1'
#
loop_
_entity.id
_entity.type
_entity.pdbx_description
1 polymer ?
#
loop_
_entity_poly.entity_id
_entity_poly.type
_entity_poly.pdbx_seq_one_letter_code
_entity_poly.pdbx_strand_id
1 'polypeptide(L)'
;MPFLHFSTTKALTPPQKAALSAGIADCVRLLPGKPADRAMIRIDAGCEIYRGGELAECAFLETVFQKSLPIEAQRAYIEALYALMKELLGLEIPQVYFAMVDLDTWGSRGPLH
;
A
#
# COMPACT_ATOMS: atom_id res chain seq x y z
N MET A 1 3.02 -8.20 -11.02
CA MET A 1 1.79 -7.95 -10.23
C MET A 1 2.15 -7.73 -8.79
N PRO A 2 1.81 -6.61 -8.18
CA PRO A 2 2.10 -6.39 -6.78
C PRO A 2 1.01 -6.97 -5.87
N PHE A 3 1.43 -7.38 -4.69
CA PHE A 3 0.54 -7.62 -3.56
C PHE A 3 0.77 -6.52 -2.53
N LEU A 4 -0.31 -5.91 -2.09
CA LEU A 4 -0.25 -4.83 -1.12
C LEU A 4 -1.03 -5.21 0.13
N HIS A 5 -0.41 -4.98 1.29
CA HIS A 5 -1.07 -5.20 2.58
C HIS A 5 -1.12 -3.88 3.33
N PHE A 6 -2.32 -3.36 3.49
CA PHE A 6 -2.58 -2.13 4.22
C PHE A 6 -3.16 -2.43 5.58
N SER A 7 -2.53 -1.90 6.63
CA SER A 7 -3.00 -2.03 8.00
C SER A 7 -3.18 -0.65 8.60
N THR A 8 -4.30 -0.42 9.28
CA THR A 8 -4.55 0.86 9.94
C THR A 8 -5.32 0.67 11.23
N THR A 9 -5.09 1.56 12.18
CA THR A 9 -5.88 1.62 13.41
C THR A 9 -7.27 2.21 13.18
N LYS A 10 -7.47 2.93 12.09
CA LYS A 10 -8.77 3.54 11.79
C LYS A 10 -9.81 2.47 11.46
N ALA A 11 -11.03 2.66 11.97
CA ALA A 11 -12.18 1.88 11.52
C ALA A 11 -12.64 2.43 10.17
N LEU A 12 -12.87 1.54 9.21
CA LEU A 12 -13.29 1.93 7.86
C LEU A 12 -14.62 1.25 7.50
N THR A 13 -15.52 2.02 6.91
CA THR A 13 -16.75 1.48 6.34
C THR A 13 -16.46 0.77 5.02
N PRO A 14 -17.35 -0.12 4.53
CA PRO A 14 -17.18 -0.72 3.21
C PRO A 14 -16.98 0.27 2.07
N PRO A 15 -17.70 1.40 1.97
CA PRO A 15 -17.41 2.41 0.95
C PRO A 15 -16.04 3.04 1.08
N GLN A 16 -15.56 3.27 2.32
CA GLN A 16 -14.21 3.80 2.54
C GLN A 16 -13.14 2.82 2.10
N LYS A 17 -13.32 1.53 2.38
CA LYS A 17 -12.40 0.49 1.93
C LYS A 17 -12.36 0.41 0.41
N ALA A 18 -13.50 0.51 -0.26
CA ALA A 18 -13.59 0.50 -1.71
C ALA A 18 -12.84 1.70 -2.32
N ALA A 19 -13.05 2.90 -1.77
CA ALA A 19 -12.37 4.11 -2.22
C ALA A 19 -10.85 4.02 -2.00
N LEU A 20 -10.44 3.51 -0.85
CA LEU A 20 -9.03 3.32 -0.53
C LEU A 20 -8.37 2.32 -1.49
N SER A 21 -9.02 1.19 -1.73
CA SER A 21 -8.52 0.18 -2.66
C SER A 21 -8.36 0.74 -4.07
N ALA A 22 -9.36 1.46 -4.57
CA ALA A 22 -9.30 2.09 -5.89
C ALA A 22 -8.17 3.13 -5.97
N GLY A 23 -8.02 3.95 -4.93
CA GLY A 23 -6.96 4.96 -4.88
C GLY A 23 -5.56 4.35 -4.84
N ILE A 24 -5.37 3.28 -4.05
CA ILE A 24 -4.10 2.57 -4.00
C ILE A 24 -3.79 1.94 -5.37
N ALA A 25 -4.78 1.31 -6.00
CA ALA A 25 -4.60 0.73 -7.33
C ALA A 25 -4.19 1.80 -8.37
N ASP A 26 -4.77 3.00 -8.30
CA ASP A 26 -4.36 4.10 -9.16
C ASP A 26 -2.90 4.49 -8.93
N CYS A 27 -2.44 4.51 -7.69
CA CYS A 27 -1.04 4.80 -7.38
C CYS A 27 -0.10 3.75 -7.97
N VAL A 28 -0.52 2.49 -8.07
CA VAL A 28 0.28 1.40 -8.66
C VAL A 28 0.62 1.71 -10.13
N ARG A 29 -0.18 2.50 -10.82
CA ARG A 29 0.09 2.91 -12.21
C ARG A 29 1.40 3.68 -12.36
N LEU A 30 1.91 4.26 -11.28
CA LEU A 30 3.20 4.96 -11.28
C LEU A 30 4.39 4.00 -11.30
N LEU A 31 4.16 2.71 -11.04
CA LEU A 31 5.18 1.69 -11.04
C LEU A 31 5.26 1.05 -12.43
N PRO A 32 6.39 1.20 -13.16
CA PRO A 32 6.50 0.66 -14.52
C PRO A 32 6.28 -0.85 -14.56
N GLY A 33 5.48 -1.31 -15.53
CA GLY A 33 5.22 -2.73 -15.72
C GLY A 33 4.33 -3.36 -14.65
N LYS A 34 3.69 -2.58 -13.80
CA LYS A 34 2.78 -3.07 -12.77
C LYS A 34 1.36 -2.63 -13.08
N PRO A 35 0.54 -3.47 -13.71
CA PRO A 35 -0.84 -3.09 -14.04
C PRO A 35 -1.69 -2.98 -12.77
N ALA A 36 -2.44 -1.88 -12.67
CA ALA A 36 -3.27 -1.58 -11.51
C ALA A 36 -4.40 -2.58 -11.32
N ASP A 37 -4.96 -3.09 -12.42
CA ASP A 37 -6.08 -4.04 -12.41
C ASP A 37 -5.69 -5.43 -11.89
N ARG A 38 -4.40 -5.71 -11.78
CA ARG A 38 -3.89 -6.98 -11.23
C ARG A 38 -3.33 -6.85 -9.83
N ALA A 39 -3.32 -5.66 -9.25
CA ALA A 39 -2.86 -5.47 -7.90
C ALA A 39 -3.84 -6.12 -6.92
N MET A 40 -3.32 -6.99 -6.07
CA MET A 40 -4.11 -7.56 -4.97
C MET A 40 -3.88 -6.70 -3.74
N ILE A 41 -4.97 -6.19 -3.17
CA ILE A 41 -4.89 -5.26 -2.04
C ILE A 41 -5.67 -5.83 -0.87
N ARG A 42 -4.95 -6.13 0.21
CA ARG A 42 -5.56 -6.54 1.48
C ARG A 42 -5.65 -5.35 2.39
N ILE A 43 -6.82 -5.14 2.99
CA ILE A 43 -7.05 -4.03 3.92
C ILE A 43 -7.47 -4.60 5.27
N ASP A 44 -6.66 -4.33 6.29
CA ASP A 44 -6.96 -4.63 7.68
C ASP A 44 -7.19 -3.31 8.41
N ALA A 45 -8.45 -3.01 8.69
CA ALA A 45 -8.87 -1.80 9.40
C ALA A 45 -9.15 -2.11 10.87
N GLY A 46 -9.10 -1.10 11.71
CA GLY A 46 -9.39 -1.25 13.14
C GLY A 46 -8.36 -2.10 13.88
N CYS A 47 -7.12 -2.10 13.42
CA CYS A 47 -6.04 -2.87 14.04
C CYS A 47 -5.53 -2.18 15.31
N GLU A 48 -4.95 -2.96 16.21
CA GLU A 48 -4.18 -2.42 17.32
C GLU A 48 -2.73 -2.31 16.88
N ILE A 49 -2.22 -1.10 16.75
CA ILE A 49 -0.84 -0.84 16.39
C ILE A 49 -0.21 0.06 17.45
N TYR A 50 0.87 -0.43 18.04
CA TYR A 50 1.62 0.29 19.05
C TYR A 50 2.89 0.87 18.45
N ARG A 51 3.12 2.13 18.71
CA ARG A 51 4.32 2.83 18.27
C ARG A 51 5.01 3.45 19.47
N GLY A 52 6.26 3.04 19.69
CA GLY A 52 6.98 3.48 20.88
C GLY A 52 6.34 3.02 22.20
N GLY A 53 5.66 1.89 22.18
CA GLY A 53 4.99 1.33 23.35
C GLY A 53 3.59 1.88 23.63
N GLU A 54 3.09 2.77 22.78
CA GLU A 54 1.76 3.38 22.94
C GLU A 54 0.88 3.11 21.73
N LEU A 55 -0.41 2.92 21.99
CA LEU A 55 -1.40 2.79 20.92
C LEU A 55 -1.45 4.11 20.13
N ALA A 56 -1.19 4.04 18.83
CA ALA A 56 -1.06 5.23 17.99
C ALA A 56 -1.99 5.16 16.79
N GLU A 57 -2.60 6.28 16.44
CA GLU A 57 -3.34 6.38 15.18
C GLU A 57 -2.36 6.41 14.03
N CYS A 58 -2.35 5.34 13.21
CA CYS A 58 -1.34 5.17 12.17
C CYS A 58 -1.78 4.17 11.11
N ALA A 59 -0.94 4.04 10.09
CA ALA A 59 -1.12 3.06 9.03
C ALA A 59 0.23 2.58 8.50
N PHE A 60 0.23 1.38 7.95
CA PHE A 60 1.39 0.77 7.31
C PHE A 60 0.95 0.12 6.01
N LEU A 61 1.63 0.41 4.92
CA LEU A 61 1.41 -0.24 3.64
C LEU A 61 2.69 -0.93 3.18
N GLU A 62 2.57 -2.24 2.97
CA GLU A 62 3.62 -3.06 2.42
C GLU A 62 3.29 -3.35 0.96
N THR A 63 4.19 -2.99 0.05
CA THR A 63 4.06 -3.29 -1.37
C THR A 63 5.09 -4.33 -1.75
N VAL A 64 4.60 -5.52 -2.12
CA VAL A 64 5.45 -6.67 -2.50
C VAL A 64 5.36 -6.83 -4.01
N PHE A 65 6.52 -6.87 -4.66
CA PHE A 65 6.60 -6.96 -6.12
C PHE A 65 7.80 -7.79 -6.54
N GLN A 66 7.82 -8.19 -7.81
CA GLN A 66 8.95 -8.89 -8.40
C GLN A 66 9.69 -7.96 -9.36
N LYS A 67 11.01 -8.04 -9.35
CA LYS A 67 11.95 -7.25 -10.14
C LYS A 67 12.04 -5.81 -9.68
N SER A 68 13.27 -5.36 -9.60
CA SER A 68 13.59 -4.00 -9.16
C SER A 68 12.88 -2.94 -9.97
N LEU A 69 12.46 -1.90 -9.29
CA LEU A 69 11.83 -0.72 -9.88
C LEU A 69 12.78 0.48 -9.73
N PRO A 70 12.78 1.41 -10.70
CA PRO A 70 13.56 2.63 -10.57
C PRO A 70 13.22 3.37 -9.28
N ILE A 71 14.23 3.89 -8.59
CA ILE A 71 14.01 4.57 -7.32
C ILE A 71 13.11 5.79 -7.47
N GLU A 72 13.18 6.49 -8.60
CA GLU A 72 12.34 7.67 -8.83
C GLU A 72 10.87 7.30 -9.00
N ALA A 73 10.59 6.13 -9.60
CA ALA A 73 9.22 5.64 -9.69
C ALA A 73 8.69 5.26 -8.30
N GLN A 74 9.51 4.65 -7.45
CA GLN A 74 9.15 4.33 -6.08
C GLN A 74 8.89 5.60 -5.27
N ARG A 75 9.70 6.64 -5.44
CA ARG A 75 9.48 7.94 -4.78
C ARG A 75 8.13 8.55 -5.18
N ALA A 76 7.84 8.60 -6.48
CA ALA A 76 6.57 9.14 -6.97
C ALA A 76 5.38 8.36 -6.41
N TYR A 77 5.50 7.04 -6.37
CA TYR A 77 4.49 6.15 -5.81
C TYR A 77 4.22 6.44 -4.33
N ILE A 78 5.28 6.55 -3.53
CA ILE A 78 5.17 6.85 -2.11
C ILE A 78 4.55 8.24 -1.87
N GLU A 79 4.95 9.24 -2.65
CA GLU A 79 4.38 10.58 -2.54
C GLU A 79 2.88 10.59 -2.83
N ALA A 80 2.47 9.87 -3.87
CA ALA A 80 1.06 9.75 -4.21
C ALA A 80 0.26 9.03 -3.11
N LEU A 81 0.86 8.00 -2.49
CA LEU A 81 0.24 7.29 -1.38
C LEU A 81 0.08 8.17 -0.14
N TYR A 82 1.08 8.99 0.19
CA TYR A 82 0.94 9.95 1.29
C TYR A 82 -0.23 10.91 1.07
N ALA A 83 -0.35 11.45 -0.15
CA ALA A 83 -1.46 12.33 -0.49
C ALA A 83 -2.81 11.63 -0.35
N LEU A 84 -2.88 10.38 -0.79
CA LEU A 84 -4.08 9.56 -0.70
C LEU A 84 -4.48 9.29 0.76
N MET A 85 -3.51 8.97 1.62
CA MET A 85 -3.76 8.71 3.04
C MET A 85 -4.31 9.95 3.73
N LYS A 86 -3.79 11.13 3.40
CA LYS A 86 -4.30 12.38 3.95
C LYS A 86 -5.71 12.66 3.46
N GLU A 87 -5.95 12.52 2.16
CA GLU A 87 -7.26 12.80 1.55
C GLU A 87 -8.36 11.88 2.08
N LEU A 88 -8.11 10.57 2.10
CA LEU A 88 -9.13 9.59 2.44
C LEU A 88 -9.22 9.27 3.93
N LEU A 89 -8.12 9.34 4.66
CA LEU A 89 -8.05 8.89 6.04
C LEU A 89 -7.69 9.98 7.03
N GLY A 90 -7.31 11.17 6.55
CA GLY A 90 -6.88 12.26 7.43
C GLY A 90 -5.58 11.96 8.16
N LEU A 91 -4.77 11.03 7.64
CA LEU A 91 -3.48 10.69 8.24
C LEU A 91 -2.38 11.59 7.70
N GLU A 92 -1.57 12.13 8.61
CA GLU A 92 -0.42 12.95 8.27
C GLU A 92 0.81 12.08 7.99
N ILE A 93 1.80 12.67 7.32
CA ILE A 93 3.02 11.94 6.92
C ILE A 93 3.67 11.14 8.07
N PRO A 94 3.85 11.70 9.28
CA PRO A 94 4.48 10.94 10.36
C PRO A 94 3.68 9.74 10.86
N GLN A 95 2.41 9.64 10.49
CA GLN A 95 1.52 8.57 10.95
C GLN A 95 1.51 7.38 9.99
N VAL A 96 2.18 7.47 8.84
CA VAL A 96 2.11 6.44 7.80
C VAL A 96 3.50 5.99 7.41
N TYR A 97 3.71 4.67 7.42
CA TYR A 97 4.95 4.06 6.96
C TYR A 97 4.69 3.15 5.77
N PHE A 98 5.68 3.08 4.89
CA PHE A 98 5.63 2.24 3.70
C PHE A 98 6.85 1.33 3.64
N ALA A 99 6.65 0.09 3.18
CA ALA A 99 7.74 -0.82 2.86
C ALA A 99 7.62 -1.22 1.40
N MET A 100 8.76 -1.23 0.70
CA MET A 100 8.86 -1.73 -0.67
C MET A 100 9.65 -3.04 -0.61
N VAL A 101 9.01 -4.16 -0.95
CA VAL A 101 9.60 -5.49 -0.83
C VAL A 101 9.81 -6.06 -2.23
N ASP A 102 11.06 -6.15 -2.64
CA ASP A 102 11.47 -6.67 -3.94
C ASP A 102 11.78 -8.17 -3.81
N LEU A 103 11.09 -9.00 -4.59
CA LEU A 103 11.26 -10.44 -4.58
C LEU A 103 12.01 -10.91 -5.82
N ASP A 104 12.90 -11.89 -5.64
CA ASP A 104 13.60 -12.51 -6.76
C ASP A 104 12.66 -13.38 -7.59
N THR A 105 11.75 -14.08 -6.93
CA THR A 105 10.84 -15.02 -7.61
C THR A 105 9.40 -14.74 -7.21
N TRP A 106 8.49 -15.06 -8.12
CA TRP A 106 7.07 -14.80 -7.96
C TRP A 106 6.26 -15.88 -8.67
N GLY A 107 5.25 -16.45 -8.00
CA GLY A 107 4.35 -17.41 -8.63
C GLY A 107 3.05 -16.75 -9.06
N SER A 108 2.72 -16.81 -10.34
CA SER A 108 1.47 -16.29 -10.87
C SER A 108 1.13 -16.94 -12.20
N ARG A 109 -0.13 -17.05 -12.50
CA ARG A 109 -0.66 -17.63 -13.74
C ARG A 109 -0.08 -19.02 -14.03
N GLY A 110 0.18 -19.79 -12.97
CA GLY A 110 0.67 -21.15 -13.00
C GLY A 110 2.17 -21.30 -12.80
N PRO A 111 3.06 -20.66 -13.56
CA PRO A 111 4.50 -20.83 -13.40
C PRO A 111 5.13 -19.93 -12.35
N LEU A 112 6.34 -20.30 -11.99
CA LEU A 112 7.25 -19.45 -11.22
C LEU A 112 7.98 -18.50 -12.18
N HIS A 113 8.08 -17.27 -11.80
CA HIS A 113 8.75 -16.23 -12.59
C HIS A 113 10.05 -15.78 -11.96
#